data_7bde6f396b6e62a383b5905604dfa46c
#
_entry.id   7bde6f396b6e62a383b5905604dfa46c
#
_cell.length_a   1.000
_cell.length_b   1.000
_cell.length_c   1.000
_cell.angle_alpha   90.00
_cell.angle_beta   90.00
_cell.angle_gamma   90.00
#
_symmetry.space_group_name_H-M   'P 1'
#
loop_
_entity.id
_entity.type
_entity.pdbx_description
1 polymer ?
#
loop_
_entity_poly.entity_id
_entity_poly.type
_entity_poly.pdbx_seq_one_letter_code
_entity_poly.pdbx_strand_id
1 'polypeptide(L)'
;SEMCIRDRLESGQTLVNTVKDKRERIGRMLQMHANSREEIKDAVAGDIVALVGLKDTTTGDTLCVQDNPVILERMEFPDPVIEVAVEPKTKGDQEKMGLALSRLAQEDPSFRVKSDEESGQTVIAGMGELHLDIIVDRMKREFKVEANVGAPQVAYRETFTKVTDVDYTLSLIHISEPTR
;
A
#
# COMPACT_ATOMS: atom_id res chain seq x y z
N SER A 1 -27.15 30.13 14.59
CA SER A 1 -25.80 30.22 15.22
C SER A 1 -25.34 28.93 15.89
N GLU A 2 -26.21 27.96 16.15
CA GLU A 2 -25.82 26.65 16.71
C GLU A 2 -25.24 25.67 15.68
N MET A 3 -25.55 25.84 14.40
CA MET A 3 -25.00 25.00 13.33
C MET A 3 -23.48 25.13 13.19
N CYS A 4 -22.94 26.34 13.38
CA CYS A 4 -21.50 26.58 13.24
C CYS A 4 -20.64 26.01 14.38
N ILE A 5 -21.24 25.61 15.51
CA ILE A 5 -20.52 25.04 16.66
C ILE A 5 -20.30 23.54 16.49
N ARG A 6 -21.14 22.87 15.69
CA ARG A 6 -21.05 21.41 15.45
C ARG A 6 -20.04 21.03 14.35
N ASP A 7 -19.65 21.97 13.51
CA ASP A 7 -18.79 21.72 12.36
C ASP A 7 -17.32 22.07 12.65
N ARG A 8 -16.89 21.91 13.89
CA ARG A 8 -15.51 22.12 14.32
C ARG A 8 -14.81 20.81 14.63
N LEU A 9 -13.58 20.74 14.19
CA LEU A 9 -12.67 19.69 14.54
C LEU A 9 -11.68 20.24 15.57
N GLU A 10 -11.50 19.55 16.69
CA GLU A 10 -10.61 19.99 17.77
C GLU A 10 -9.41 19.04 17.92
N SER A 11 -8.25 19.62 18.27
CA SER A 11 -7.06 18.84 18.59
C SER A 11 -7.30 17.91 19.79
N GLY A 12 -6.92 16.64 19.65
CA GLY A 12 -7.15 15.63 20.70
C GLY A 12 -8.49 14.91 20.64
N GLN A 13 -9.40 15.30 19.74
CA GLN A 13 -10.69 14.66 19.55
C GLN A 13 -10.53 13.23 19.00
N THR A 14 -11.44 12.34 19.42
CA THR A 14 -11.51 10.98 18.89
C THR A 14 -12.57 10.92 17.80
N LEU A 15 -12.16 10.46 16.62
CA LEU A 15 -13.01 10.26 15.46
C LEU A 15 -13.14 8.77 15.13
N VAL A 16 -14.14 8.44 14.36
CA VAL A 16 -14.35 7.12 13.80
C VAL A 16 -14.09 7.16 12.29
N ASN A 17 -13.21 6.30 11.84
CA ASN A 17 -13.06 6.01 10.42
C ASN A 17 -14.23 5.12 10.01
N THR A 18 -15.20 5.69 9.31
CA THR A 18 -16.45 4.99 8.94
C THR A 18 -16.25 3.92 7.86
N VAL A 19 -15.15 3.97 7.15
CA VAL A 19 -14.82 3.00 6.10
C VAL A 19 -14.24 1.72 6.70
N LYS A 20 -13.42 1.86 7.75
CA LYS A 20 -12.71 0.75 8.42
C LYS A 20 -13.28 0.39 9.77
N ASP A 21 -14.28 1.14 10.25
CA ASP A 21 -14.91 1.01 11.59
C ASP A 21 -13.87 1.04 12.72
N LYS A 22 -12.87 1.92 12.60
CA LYS A 22 -11.80 2.08 13.58
C LYS A 22 -11.85 3.48 14.20
N ARG A 23 -11.57 3.53 15.51
CA ARG A 23 -11.45 4.78 16.24
C ARG A 23 -10.02 5.29 16.17
N GLU A 24 -9.86 6.55 15.79
CA GLU A 24 -8.59 7.24 15.76
C GLU A 24 -8.64 8.54 16.53
N ARG A 25 -7.56 8.85 17.21
CA ARG A 25 -7.42 10.10 17.94
C ARG A 25 -6.54 11.06 17.15
N ILE A 26 -7.06 12.26 16.94
CA ILE A 26 -6.30 13.37 16.35
C ILE A 26 -5.24 13.81 17.35
N GLY A 27 -3.98 13.81 16.95
CA GLY A 27 -2.90 14.37 17.76
C GLY A 27 -2.86 15.89 17.63
N ARG A 28 -2.03 16.39 16.75
CA ARG A 28 -1.89 17.81 16.43
C ARG A 28 -2.51 18.12 15.08
N MET A 29 -3.02 19.32 14.96
CA MET A 29 -3.50 19.86 13.68
C MET A 29 -2.57 20.98 13.24
N LEU A 30 -2.21 20.95 11.96
CA LEU A 30 -1.29 21.91 11.37
C LEU A 30 -1.94 22.55 10.15
N GLN A 31 -1.83 23.84 10.06
CA GLN A 31 -2.08 24.58 8.83
C GLN A 31 -0.75 24.73 8.08
N MET A 32 -0.77 24.36 6.80
CA MET A 32 0.43 24.38 5.96
C MET A 32 0.41 25.59 5.05
N HIS A 33 1.47 26.41 5.13
CA HIS A 33 1.72 27.52 4.24
C HIS A 33 3.06 27.31 3.54
N ALA A 34 3.04 26.79 2.31
CA ALA A 34 4.25 26.40 1.60
C ALA A 34 5.12 25.47 2.47
N ASN A 35 6.31 25.94 2.91
CA ASN A 35 7.22 25.18 3.76
C ASN A 35 7.06 25.47 5.27
N SER A 36 6.20 26.42 5.65
CA SER A 36 5.95 26.73 7.05
C SER A 36 4.77 25.94 7.59
N ARG A 37 4.84 25.61 8.88
CA ARG A 37 3.83 24.84 9.61
C ARG A 37 3.36 25.68 10.78
N GLU A 38 2.07 25.92 10.86
CA GLU A 38 1.44 26.60 11.98
C GLU A 38 0.52 25.65 12.71
N GLU A 39 0.69 25.52 14.03
CA GLU A 39 -0.16 24.66 14.85
C GLU A 39 -1.46 25.37 15.16
N ILE A 40 -2.58 24.72 14.80
CA ILE A 40 -3.93 25.21 15.06
C ILE A 40 -4.63 24.30 16.07
N LYS A 41 -5.53 24.88 16.85
CA LYS A 41 -6.28 24.14 17.87
C LYS A 41 -7.61 23.62 17.37
N ASP A 42 -8.22 24.36 16.45
CA ASP A 42 -9.53 24.05 15.88
C ASP A 42 -9.51 24.30 14.37
N ALA A 43 -10.32 23.56 13.64
CA ALA A 43 -10.57 23.73 12.22
C ALA A 43 -12.08 23.75 11.98
N VAL A 44 -12.52 24.56 11.02
CA VAL A 44 -13.93 24.70 10.66
C VAL A 44 -14.23 24.09 9.29
N ALA A 45 -15.51 23.92 8.99
CA ALA A 45 -15.94 23.39 7.70
C ALA A 45 -15.39 24.24 6.55
N GLY A 46 -14.76 23.58 5.58
CA GLY A 46 -14.08 24.21 4.44
C GLY A 46 -12.58 24.38 4.60
N ASP A 47 -12.04 24.19 5.81
CA ASP A 47 -10.60 24.27 6.02
C ASP A 47 -9.88 23.02 5.50
N ILE A 48 -8.64 23.23 5.03
CA ILE A 48 -7.72 22.18 4.63
C ILE A 48 -6.59 22.15 5.67
N VAL A 49 -6.53 21.06 6.44
CA VAL A 49 -5.59 20.92 7.55
C VAL A 49 -4.81 19.60 7.49
N ALA A 50 -3.60 19.62 8.01
CA ALA A 50 -2.82 18.39 8.17
C ALA A 50 -3.02 17.84 9.58
N LEU A 51 -3.50 16.59 9.66
CA LEU A 51 -3.71 15.88 10.92
C LEU A 51 -2.52 14.96 11.20
N VAL A 52 -1.98 15.05 12.39
CA VAL A 52 -0.85 14.22 12.84
C VAL A 52 -1.32 13.21 13.87
N GLY A 53 -0.88 11.95 13.71
CA GLY A 53 -1.16 10.88 14.68
C GLY A 53 -2.17 9.85 14.22
N LEU A 54 -2.73 9.99 13.03
CA LEU A 54 -3.57 8.95 12.41
C LEU A 54 -2.70 7.76 11.98
N LYS A 55 -3.16 6.54 12.26
CA LYS A 55 -2.41 5.31 11.99
C LYS A 55 -3.02 4.46 10.89
N ASP A 56 -4.33 4.35 10.91
CA ASP A 56 -5.08 3.43 10.04
C ASP A 56 -5.82 4.16 8.90
N THR A 57 -5.82 5.48 8.88
CA THR A 57 -6.49 6.30 7.87
C THR A 57 -5.68 6.33 6.57
N THR A 58 -6.33 6.03 5.46
CA THR A 58 -5.76 6.06 4.11
C THR A 58 -6.47 7.10 3.25
N THR A 59 -5.91 7.40 2.08
CA THR A 59 -6.47 8.34 1.11
C THR A 59 -7.90 7.93 0.72
N GLY A 60 -8.84 8.87 0.83
CA GLY A 60 -10.26 8.64 0.51
C GLY A 60 -11.10 8.14 1.69
N ASP A 61 -10.51 7.92 2.87
CA ASP A 61 -11.26 7.55 4.06
C ASP A 61 -12.02 8.75 4.63
N THR A 62 -13.22 8.50 5.17
CA THR A 62 -14.03 9.51 5.86
C THR A 62 -13.89 9.35 7.36
N LEU A 63 -13.56 10.45 8.03
CA LEU A 63 -13.54 10.52 9.49
C LEU A 63 -14.75 11.32 9.99
N CYS A 64 -15.47 10.79 10.93
CA CYS A 64 -16.64 11.44 11.51
C CYS A 64 -16.72 11.27 13.02
N VAL A 65 -17.63 12.01 13.63
CA VAL A 65 -18.00 11.82 15.06
C VAL A 65 -18.87 10.57 15.19
N GLN A 66 -18.71 9.83 16.26
CA GLN A 66 -19.38 8.55 16.49
C GLN A 66 -20.90 8.64 16.43
N ASP A 67 -21.47 9.77 16.85
CA ASP A 67 -22.93 9.96 16.98
C ASP A 67 -23.62 10.12 15.61
N ASN A 68 -22.90 10.54 14.59
CA ASN A 68 -23.42 10.73 13.24
C ASN A 68 -22.46 10.14 12.19
N PRO A 69 -22.48 8.83 12.00
CA PRO A 69 -21.64 8.19 10.98
C PRO A 69 -22.11 8.56 9.58
N VAL A 70 -21.24 9.21 8.82
CA VAL A 70 -21.47 9.58 7.42
C VAL A 70 -20.29 9.06 6.60
N ILE A 71 -20.58 8.52 5.43
CA ILE A 71 -19.56 8.16 4.44
C ILE A 71 -19.74 9.13 3.28
N LEU A 72 -18.71 9.93 3.03
CA LEU A 72 -18.65 10.80 1.86
C LEU A 72 -18.33 9.97 0.62
N GLU A 73 -18.50 10.60 -0.56
CA GLU A 73 -18.19 9.97 -1.83
C GLU A 73 -16.76 9.42 -1.85
N ARG A 74 -16.63 8.15 -2.21
CA ARG A 74 -15.33 7.50 -2.34
C ARG A 74 -14.69 7.83 -3.67
N MET A 75 -13.39 8.10 -3.65
CA MET A 75 -12.60 8.16 -4.87
C MET A 75 -12.39 6.75 -5.41
N GLU A 76 -12.77 6.52 -6.66
CA GLU A 76 -12.42 5.30 -7.38
C GLU A 76 -11.09 5.50 -8.09
N PHE A 77 -10.12 4.68 -7.73
CA PHE A 77 -8.80 4.70 -8.37
C PHE A 77 -8.79 3.65 -9.47
N PRO A 78 -8.32 4.01 -10.68
CA PRO A 78 -8.21 3.05 -11.77
C PRO A 78 -7.20 1.95 -11.41
N ASP A 79 -7.42 0.77 -11.96
CA ASP A 79 -6.49 -0.33 -11.78
C ASP A 79 -5.16 -0.05 -12.49
N PRO A 80 -4.03 -0.47 -11.89
CA PRO A 80 -2.71 -0.29 -12.49
C PRO A 80 -2.60 -1.02 -13.83
N VAL A 81 -1.87 -0.43 -14.77
CA VAL A 81 -1.77 -0.88 -16.16
C VAL A 81 -0.45 -1.58 -16.45
N ILE A 82 0.60 -1.24 -15.72
CA ILE A 82 1.97 -1.74 -15.95
C ILE A 82 2.47 -2.41 -14.67
N GLU A 83 3.15 -3.52 -14.85
CA GLU A 83 3.80 -4.27 -13.78
C GLU A 83 5.29 -4.44 -14.05
N VAL A 84 6.11 -4.30 -13.02
CA VAL A 84 7.55 -4.57 -13.06
C VAL A 84 7.98 -5.36 -11.83
N ALA A 85 8.96 -6.23 -12.00
CA ALA A 85 9.56 -6.95 -10.89
C ALA A 85 10.67 -6.12 -10.25
N VAL A 86 10.72 -6.13 -8.93
CA VAL A 86 11.73 -5.43 -8.14
C VAL A 86 12.44 -6.43 -7.24
N GLU A 87 13.75 -6.50 -7.37
CA GLU A 87 14.59 -7.41 -6.60
C GLU A 87 15.62 -6.62 -5.79
N PRO A 88 15.75 -6.88 -4.48
CA PRO A 88 16.76 -6.22 -3.67
C PRO A 88 18.15 -6.71 -4.06
N LYS A 89 19.15 -5.83 -4.09
CA LYS A 89 20.53 -6.22 -4.40
C LYS A 89 21.17 -7.03 -3.28
N THR A 90 20.78 -6.82 -2.04
CA THR A 90 21.31 -7.53 -0.88
C THR A 90 20.18 -8.08 0.01
N LYS A 91 20.50 -9.13 0.79
CA LYS A 91 19.52 -9.69 1.76
C LYS A 91 19.10 -8.66 2.82
N GLY A 92 20.00 -7.76 3.22
CA GLY A 92 19.68 -6.70 4.18
C GLY A 92 18.72 -5.63 3.62
N ASP A 93 18.68 -5.48 2.32
CA ASP A 93 17.77 -4.53 1.66
C ASP A 93 16.36 -5.11 1.48
N GLN A 94 16.17 -6.41 1.60
CA GLN A 94 14.86 -7.06 1.42
C GLN A 94 13.84 -6.59 2.45
N GLU A 95 14.22 -6.54 3.74
CA GLU A 95 13.33 -6.05 4.79
C GLU A 95 13.03 -4.56 4.64
N LYS A 96 14.07 -3.77 4.33
CA LYS A 96 13.90 -2.32 4.08
C LYS A 96 13.01 -2.06 2.87
N MET A 97 13.17 -2.86 1.81
CA MET A 97 12.34 -2.77 0.61
C MET A 97 10.87 -3.06 0.94
N GLY A 98 10.59 -4.11 1.70
CA GLY A 98 9.22 -4.42 2.14
C GLY A 98 8.58 -3.28 2.93
N LEU A 99 9.31 -2.67 3.87
CA LEU A 99 8.84 -1.52 4.62
C LEU A 99 8.63 -0.28 3.74
N ALA A 100 9.56 -0.02 2.81
CA ALA A 100 9.47 1.11 1.89
C ALA A 100 8.25 0.97 0.97
N LEU A 101 8.09 -0.19 0.35
CA LEU A 101 6.96 -0.48 -0.54
C LEU A 101 5.62 -0.40 0.18
N SER A 102 5.55 -0.91 1.42
CA SER A 102 4.33 -0.83 2.25
C SER A 102 3.95 0.62 2.54
N ARG A 103 4.91 1.49 2.86
CA ARG A 103 4.65 2.92 3.10
C ARG A 103 4.21 3.65 1.83
N LEU A 104 4.90 3.40 0.71
CA LEU A 104 4.55 3.99 -0.58
C LEU A 104 3.16 3.56 -1.05
N ALA A 105 2.78 2.30 -0.83
CA ALA A 105 1.43 1.81 -1.13
C ALA A 105 0.34 2.41 -0.23
N GLN A 106 0.66 2.85 0.98
CA GLN A 106 -0.27 3.59 1.84
C GLN A 106 -0.47 5.04 1.37
N GLU A 107 0.57 5.65 0.80
CA GLU A 107 0.49 7.03 0.28
C GLU A 107 -0.27 7.09 -1.05
N ASP A 108 -0.09 6.10 -1.91
CA ASP A 108 -0.64 6.09 -3.27
C ASP A 108 -1.53 4.87 -3.49
N PRO A 109 -2.85 5.05 -3.53
CA PRO A 109 -3.80 3.95 -3.75
C PRO A 109 -3.79 3.39 -5.17
N SER A 110 -3.18 4.06 -6.15
CA SER A 110 -2.99 3.55 -7.51
C SER A 110 -1.77 2.65 -7.66
N PHE A 111 -0.91 2.63 -6.63
CA PHE A 111 0.27 1.78 -6.55
C PHE A 111 -0.05 0.49 -5.80
N ARG A 112 0.23 -0.65 -6.40
CA ARG A 112 0.02 -1.97 -5.79
C ARG A 112 1.31 -2.77 -5.73
N VAL A 113 1.44 -3.55 -4.67
CA VAL A 113 2.56 -4.45 -4.45
C VAL A 113 2.02 -5.87 -4.30
N LYS A 114 2.56 -6.79 -5.07
CA LYS A 114 2.26 -8.23 -5.00
C LYS A 114 3.56 -9.00 -4.81
N SER A 115 3.54 -10.01 -3.97
CA SER A 115 4.58 -11.04 -3.95
C SER A 115 4.07 -12.24 -4.75
N ASP A 116 4.80 -12.61 -5.76
CA ASP A 116 4.49 -13.82 -6.53
C ASP A 116 5.06 -15.02 -5.79
N GLU A 117 4.20 -15.93 -5.37
CA GLU A 117 4.59 -17.11 -4.59
C GLU A 117 5.35 -18.13 -5.45
N GLU A 118 5.09 -18.18 -6.76
CA GLU A 118 5.71 -19.15 -7.66
C GLU A 118 7.14 -18.73 -8.04
N SER A 119 7.35 -17.47 -8.38
CA SER A 119 8.68 -16.93 -8.75
C SER A 119 9.47 -16.39 -7.56
N GLY A 120 8.81 -16.11 -6.43
CA GLY A 120 9.39 -15.45 -5.26
C GLY A 120 9.72 -13.97 -5.50
N GLN A 121 9.31 -13.42 -6.64
CA GLN A 121 9.57 -12.03 -7.00
C GLN A 121 8.56 -11.07 -6.34
N THR A 122 9.02 -9.88 -6.01
CA THR A 122 8.15 -8.77 -5.64
C THR A 122 7.81 -7.99 -6.90
N VAL A 123 6.52 -7.96 -7.24
CA VAL A 123 6.00 -7.24 -8.41
C VAL A 123 5.30 -5.97 -7.92
N ILE A 124 5.66 -4.86 -8.52
CA ILE A 124 5.02 -3.57 -8.30
C ILE A 124 4.21 -3.18 -9.53
N ALA A 125 3.02 -2.67 -9.31
CA ALA A 125 2.09 -2.28 -10.35
C ALA A 125 1.71 -0.80 -10.20
N GLY A 126 1.64 -0.09 -11.32
CA GLY A 126 1.36 1.34 -11.34
C GLY A 126 0.68 1.79 -12.64
N MET A 127 0.37 3.09 -12.70
CA MET A 127 -0.36 3.71 -13.80
C MET A 127 0.46 3.92 -15.06
N GLY A 128 1.78 3.81 -14.98
CA GLY A 128 2.67 4.01 -16.12
C GLY A 128 4.14 3.85 -15.74
N GLU A 129 5.01 3.79 -16.75
CA GLU A 129 6.44 3.60 -16.58
C GLU A 129 7.06 4.71 -15.71
N LEU A 130 6.75 5.98 -16.04
CA LEU A 130 7.23 7.11 -15.25
C LEU A 130 6.78 7.06 -13.79
N HIS A 131 5.57 6.60 -13.52
CA HIS A 131 5.06 6.44 -12.15
C HIS A 131 5.92 5.44 -11.37
N LEU A 132 6.21 4.28 -11.96
CA LEU A 132 7.04 3.25 -11.33
C LEU A 132 8.49 3.70 -11.16
N ASP A 133 9.04 4.41 -12.14
CA ASP A 133 10.39 4.98 -12.06
C ASP A 133 10.53 5.98 -10.90
N ILE A 134 9.53 6.84 -10.71
CA ILE A 134 9.51 7.78 -9.58
C ILE A 134 9.44 7.04 -8.25
N ILE A 135 8.63 5.98 -8.15
CA ILE A 135 8.53 5.17 -6.92
C ILE A 135 9.86 4.48 -6.62
N VAL A 136 10.53 3.91 -7.61
CA VAL A 136 11.85 3.29 -7.47
C VAL A 136 12.90 4.32 -7.05
N ASP A 137 12.87 5.52 -7.65
CA ASP A 137 13.79 6.61 -7.29
C ASP A 137 13.53 7.10 -5.84
N ARG A 138 12.27 7.25 -5.43
CA ARG A 138 11.90 7.55 -4.04
C ARG A 138 12.39 6.47 -3.07
N MET A 139 12.22 5.20 -3.42
CA MET A 139 12.71 4.09 -2.63
C MET A 139 14.22 4.18 -2.40
N LYS A 140 14.98 4.54 -3.43
CA LYS A 140 16.42 4.74 -3.35
C LYS A 140 16.81 5.96 -2.53
N ARG A 141 16.15 7.11 -2.73
CA ARG A 141 16.51 8.38 -2.06
C ARG A 141 16.05 8.44 -0.61
N GLU A 142 14.79 8.07 -0.33
CA GLU A 142 14.17 8.22 0.97
C GLU A 142 14.51 7.05 1.90
N PHE A 143 14.49 5.83 1.38
CA PHE A 143 14.68 4.61 2.17
C PHE A 143 16.08 4.00 2.06
N LYS A 144 16.92 4.53 1.18
CA LYS A 144 18.30 4.02 0.94
C LYS A 144 18.32 2.54 0.56
N VAL A 145 17.36 2.10 -0.23
CA VAL A 145 17.25 0.74 -0.74
C VAL A 145 17.67 0.71 -2.19
N GLU A 146 18.62 -0.14 -2.53
CA GLU A 146 19.00 -0.41 -3.90
C GLU A 146 18.29 -1.67 -4.40
N ALA A 147 17.58 -1.52 -5.52
CA ALA A 147 16.86 -2.60 -6.15
C ALA A 147 17.15 -2.65 -7.65
N ASN A 148 17.11 -3.86 -8.20
CA ASN A 148 17.09 -4.10 -9.63
C ASN A 148 15.64 -4.13 -10.10
N VAL A 149 15.36 -3.47 -11.22
CA VAL A 149 14.04 -3.43 -11.84
C VAL A 149 14.09 -4.20 -13.15
N GLY A 150 13.14 -5.08 -13.37
CA GLY A 150 13.07 -5.90 -14.56
C GLY A 150 11.65 -6.32 -14.92
N ALA A 151 11.50 -7.03 -16.03
CA ALA A 151 10.24 -7.63 -16.39
C ALA A 151 9.87 -8.74 -15.40
N PRO A 152 8.59 -8.88 -15.00
CA PRO A 152 8.15 -9.98 -14.17
C PRO A 152 8.31 -11.30 -14.91
N GLN A 153 8.64 -12.35 -14.17
CA GLN A 153 8.69 -13.71 -14.74
C GLN A 153 7.28 -14.20 -15.02
N VAL A 154 7.13 -14.90 -16.14
CA VAL A 154 5.85 -15.50 -16.52
C VAL A 154 5.76 -16.87 -15.84
N ALA A 155 4.76 -17.06 -14.99
CA ALA A 155 4.43 -18.36 -14.41
C ALA A 155 3.68 -19.20 -15.45
N TYR A 156 4.34 -20.19 -16.00
CA TYR A 156 3.72 -21.15 -16.92
C TYR A 156 2.95 -22.21 -16.13
N ARG A 157 1.71 -22.43 -16.53
CA ARG A 157 0.88 -23.50 -15.97
C ARG A 157 0.60 -24.54 -17.03
N GLU A 158 0.82 -25.80 -16.66
CA GLU A 158 0.50 -26.94 -17.52
C GLU A 158 -0.83 -27.55 -17.11
N THR A 159 -1.57 -28.07 -18.09
CA THR A 159 -2.78 -28.85 -17.85
C THR A 159 -2.80 -30.07 -18.76
N PHE A 160 -3.35 -31.17 -18.25
CA PHE A 160 -3.53 -32.37 -19.03
C PHE A 160 -4.82 -32.27 -19.85
N THR A 161 -4.70 -32.41 -21.17
CA THR A 161 -5.84 -32.39 -22.10
C THR A 161 -6.47 -33.76 -22.32
N LYS A 162 -5.77 -34.84 -21.94
CA LYS A 162 -6.23 -36.24 -22.07
C LYS A 162 -6.04 -36.97 -20.76
N VAL A 163 -7.03 -37.76 -20.38
CA VAL A 163 -6.91 -38.72 -19.28
C VAL A 163 -6.04 -39.88 -19.77
N THR A 164 -4.95 -40.11 -19.07
CA THR A 164 -4.05 -41.25 -19.36
C THR A 164 -3.97 -42.08 -18.11
N ASP A 165 -4.31 -43.37 -18.25
CA ASP A 165 -4.13 -44.39 -17.20
C ASP A 165 -2.67 -44.88 -17.28
N VAL A 166 -1.90 -44.61 -16.22
CA VAL A 166 -0.51 -45.06 -16.13
C VAL A 166 -0.35 -45.86 -14.84
N ASP A 167 -0.04 -47.12 -15.00
CA ASP A 167 0.36 -47.97 -13.88
C ASP A 167 1.90 -47.96 -13.79
N TYR A 168 2.44 -47.27 -12.81
CA TYR A 168 3.88 -47.08 -12.63
C TYR A 168 4.33 -47.60 -11.27
N THR A 169 5.19 -48.62 -11.28
CA THR A 169 5.80 -49.18 -10.07
C THR A 169 7.14 -48.48 -9.79
N LEU A 170 7.16 -47.65 -8.76
CA LEU A 170 8.39 -46.99 -8.32
C LEU A 170 9.25 -47.95 -7.52
N SER A 171 10.43 -48.31 -8.02
CA SER A 171 11.38 -49.13 -7.28
C SER A 171 12.28 -48.25 -6.38
N LEU A 172 12.74 -48.81 -5.27
CA LEU A 172 13.64 -48.12 -4.33
C LEU A 172 14.96 -47.66 -4.97
N ILE A 173 15.37 -48.28 -6.08
CA ILE A 173 16.57 -47.91 -6.83
C ILE A 173 16.43 -46.51 -7.46
N HIS A 174 15.22 -46.10 -7.84
CA HIS A 174 14.96 -44.77 -8.44
C HIS A 174 14.86 -43.66 -7.40
N ILE A 175 14.69 -43.98 -6.12
CA ILE A 175 14.63 -43.00 -5.02
C ILE A 175 16.03 -42.62 -4.53
N SER A 176 17.05 -43.44 -4.81
CA SER A 176 18.41 -43.25 -4.30
C SER A 176 19.36 -42.53 -5.23
N GLU A 177 18.97 -42.18 -6.47
CA GLU A 177 19.81 -41.35 -7.34
C GLU A 177 19.68 -39.87 -6.98
N PRO A 178 20.77 -39.25 -6.54
CA PRO A 178 20.75 -37.79 -6.33
C PRO A 178 20.62 -37.10 -7.69
N THR A 179 19.55 -36.36 -7.87
CA THR A 179 19.39 -35.44 -9.00
C THR A 179 20.56 -34.44 -8.98
N ARG A 180 21.41 -34.52 -9.99
CA ARG A 180 22.45 -33.55 -10.26
C ARG A 180 21.87 -32.29 -10.86
#